data_456100ee998ecad137525bf14c177395
#
_entry.id   456100ee998ecad137525bf14c177395
#
_cell.length_a   1.000
_cell.length_b   1.000
_cell.length_c   1.000
_cell.angle_alpha   90.00
_cell.angle_beta   90.00
_cell.angle_gamma   90.00
#
_symmetry.space_group_name_H-M   'P 1'
#
loop_
_entity.id
_entity.type
_entity.pdbx_description
1 polymer ?
#
loop_
_entity_poly.entity_id
_entity_poly.type
_entity_poly.pdbx_seq_one_letter_code
_entity_poly.pdbx_strand_id
1 'polypeptide(L)'
;MPGNVVLIGFMGAGKSTVGRALAERLHYRFFDTDEMVVTRAGMSVAEIWAAEGEKGFRDREHDAVLHACAGAGRVIACGGGAVLELRNYGLLKGAGTVVYLRAPAGVLRSHVGDGGGRPLLAEEGAFDRLLNARTPAYEAAADLIVDVDASTPDEIAAAIAETLS
;
A
#
# COMPACT_ATOMS: atom_id res chain seq x y z
N MET A 1 -9.49 14.60 16.83
CA MET A 1 -8.08 14.42 16.42
C MET A 1 -8.06 13.87 15.01
N PRO A 2 -7.32 14.49 14.12
CA PRO A 2 -7.18 13.91 12.79
C PRO A 2 -6.43 12.58 12.91
N GLY A 3 -7.09 11.51 12.52
CA GLY A 3 -6.47 10.20 12.46
C GLY A 3 -5.50 10.10 11.29
N ASN A 4 -4.86 8.96 11.14
CA ASN A 4 -4.04 8.69 9.99
C ASN A 4 -4.91 8.32 8.78
N VAL A 5 -4.32 8.40 7.59
CA VAL A 5 -4.92 7.87 6.36
C VAL A 5 -4.05 6.71 5.91
N VAL A 6 -4.64 5.54 5.77
CA VAL A 6 -3.95 4.31 5.36
C VAL A 6 -4.36 3.99 3.92
N LEU A 7 -3.41 3.95 3.01
CA LEU A 7 -3.66 3.62 1.60
C LEU A 7 -3.33 2.15 1.36
N ILE A 8 -4.30 1.41 0.88
CA ILE A 8 -4.16 0.01 0.49
C ILE A 8 -4.51 -0.17 -0.98
N GLY A 9 -4.10 -1.26 -1.56
CA GLY A 9 -4.38 -1.60 -2.95
C GLY A 9 -3.25 -2.42 -3.55
N PHE A 10 -3.50 -2.90 -4.75
CA PHE A 10 -2.55 -3.75 -5.47
C PHE A 10 -1.33 -2.93 -5.92
N MET A 11 -0.23 -3.61 -6.21
CA MET A 11 0.94 -2.96 -6.81
C MET A 11 0.55 -2.27 -8.12
N GLY A 12 1.09 -1.08 -8.37
CA GLY A 12 0.72 -0.27 -9.53
C GLY A 12 -0.52 0.61 -9.37
N ALA A 13 -1.19 0.57 -8.22
CA ALA A 13 -2.35 1.43 -7.95
C ALA A 13 -1.98 2.91 -7.69
N GLY A 14 -0.70 3.21 -7.49
CA GLY A 14 -0.23 4.58 -7.26
C GLY A 14 -0.26 5.03 -5.81
N LYS A 15 -0.26 4.11 -4.86
CA LYS A 15 -0.33 4.41 -3.42
C LYS A 15 0.74 5.39 -2.95
N SER A 16 1.99 5.18 -3.37
CA SER A 16 3.09 6.06 -2.94
C SER A 16 2.95 7.46 -3.53
N THR A 17 2.64 7.58 -4.80
CA THR A 17 2.48 8.88 -5.48
C THR A 17 1.27 9.65 -4.95
N VAL A 18 0.12 8.99 -4.84
CA VAL A 18 -1.09 9.58 -4.25
C VAL A 18 -0.85 9.92 -2.78
N GLY A 19 -0.18 9.03 -2.06
CA GLY A 19 0.11 9.22 -0.64
C GLY A 19 0.96 10.46 -0.36
N ARG A 20 1.99 10.71 -1.17
CA ARG A 20 2.81 11.92 -1.04
C ARG A 20 1.99 13.18 -1.29
N ALA A 21 1.20 13.20 -2.36
CA ALA A 21 0.34 14.33 -2.70
C ALA A 21 -0.72 14.58 -1.61
N LEU A 22 -1.29 13.51 -1.06
CA LEU A 22 -2.28 13.61 0.01
C LEU A 22 -1.65 14.12 1.31
N ALA A 23 -0.47 13.63 1.67
CA ALA A 23 0.25 14.07 2.86
C ALA A 23 0.57 15.57 2.79
N GLU A 24 0.99 16.05 1.63
CA GLU A 24 1.24 17.48 1.41
C GLU A 24 -0.03 18.31 1.61
N ARG A 25 -1.15 17.89 1.04
CA ARG A 25 -2.45 18.59 1.17
C ARG A 25 -2.95 18.64 2.60
N LEU A 26 -2.77 17.55 3.36
CA LEU A 26 -3.24 17.45 4.75
C LEU A 26 -2.23 18.03 5.76
N HIS A 27 -1.04 18.40 5.32
CA HIS A 27 0.09 18.74 6.19
C HIS A 27 0.47 17.60 7.14
N TYR A 28 0.38 16.36 6.63
CA TYR A 28 0.71 15.12 7.33
C TYR A 28 2.10 14.63 6.92
N ARG A 29 2.67 13.75 7.73
CA ARG A 29 3.91 13.05 7.36
C ARG A 29 3.57 11.85 6.49
N PHE A 30 4.42 11.59 5.49
CA PHE A 30 4.26 10.45 4.60
C PHE A 30 5.14 9.28 5.05
N PHE A 31 4.57 8.07 5.03
CA PHE A 31 5.26 6.81 5.28
C PHE A 31 4.88 5.79 4.21
N ASP A 32 5.88 5.09 3.70
CA ASP A 32 5.70 3.98 2.76
C ASP A 32 6.33 2.75 3.38
N THR A 33 5.55 1.72 3.66
CA THR A 33 6.05 0.54 4.38
C THR A 33 7.07 -0.25 3.58
N ASP A 34 6.94 -0.31 2.24
CA ASP A 34 7.93 -0.98 1.39
C ASP A 34 9.27 -0.21 1.38
N GLU A 35 9.22 1.12 1.25
CA GLU A 35 10.42 1.95 1.34
C GLU A 35 11.11 1.80 2.70
N MET A 36 10.33 1.73 3.77
CA MET A 36 10.86 1.55 5.12
C MET A 36 11.58 0.20 5.28
N VAL A 37 11.01 -0.86 4.73
CA VAL A 37 11.63 -2.19 4.74
C VAL A 37 12.97 -2.16 4.02
N VAL A 38 13.00 -1.62 2.80
CA VAL A 38 14.21 -1.52 1.97
C VAL A 38 15.28 -0.68 2.67
N THR A 39 14.90 0.48 3.18
CA THR A 39 15.84 1.38 3.86
C THR A 39 16.47 0.75 5.11
N ARG A 40 15.66 0.09 5.93
CA ARG A 40 16.15 -0.56 7.15
C ARG A 40 17.00 -1.80 6.89
N ALA A 41 16.63 -2.57 5.86
CA ALA A 41 17.36 -3.77 5.50
C ALA A 41 18.67 -3.48 4.77
N GLY A 42 18.76 -2.35 4.09
CA GLY A 42 19.87 -2.06 3.18
C GLY A 42 19.90 -2.97 1.97
N MET A 43 18.76 -3.58 1.63
CA MET A 43 18.60 -4.56 0.55
C MET A 43 17.28 -4.29 -0.18
N SER A 44 17.23 -4.67 -1.46
CA SER A 44 15.97 -4.63 -2.23
C SER A 44 14.98 -5.70 -1.71
N VAL A 45 13.71 -5.58 -2.09
CA VAL A 45 12.69 -6.59 -1.77
C VAL A 45 13.12 -7.96 -2.31
N ALA A 46 13.59 -8.02 -3.55
CA ALA A 46 14.04 -9.27 -4.16
C ALA A 46 15.23 -9.91 -3.37
N GLU A 47 16.17 -9.10 -2.93
CA GLU A 47 17.31 -9.56 -2.12
C GLU A 47 16.85 -10.09 -0.75
N ILE A 48 15.89 -9.43 -0.12
CA ILE A 48 15.31 -9.88 1.16
C ILE A 48 14.63 -11.24 0.98
N TRP A 49 13.82 -11.39 -0.07
CA TRP A 49 13.15 -12.66 -0.37
C TRP A 49 14.14 -13.79 -0.65
N ALA A 50 15.23 -13.50 -1.38
CA ALA A 50 16.27 -14.48 -1.66
C ALA A 50 17.01 -14.91 -0.41
N ALA A 51 17.29 -13.99 0.51
CA ALA A 51 18.07 -14.24 1.73
C ALA A 51 17.21 -14.79 2.88
N GLU A 52 15.98 -14.32 3.04
CA GLU A 52 15.16 -14.56 4.23
C GLU A 52 13.79 -15.21 3.91
N GLY A 53 13.43 -15.31 2.64
CA GLY A 53 12.14 -15.84 2.21
C GLY A 53 10.97 -14.90 2.47
N GLU A 54 9.76 -15.37 2.19
CA GLU A 54 8.54 -14.60 2.41
C GLU A 54 8.34 -14.25 3.89
N LYS A 55 8.59 -15.21 4.77
CA LYS A 55 8.45 -15.00 6.22
C LYS A 55 9.33 -13.87 6.71
N GLY A 56 10.59 -13.84 6.31
CA GLY A 56 11.52 -12.77 6.69
C GLY A 56 11.06 -11.41 6.18
N PHE A 57 10.61 -11.35 4.94
CA PHE A 57 10.04 -10.12 4.39
C PHE A 57 8.78 -9.67 5.18
N ARG A 58 7.85 -10.58 5.47
CA ARG A 58 6.63 -10.26 6.22
C ARG A 58 6.91 -9.79 7.64
N ASP A 59 7.93 -10.33 8.28
CA ASP A 59 8.35 -9.85 9.61
C ASP A 59 8.88 -8.41 9.56
N ARG A 60 9.68 -8.09 8.54
CA ARG A 60 10.17 -6.72 8.32
C ARG A 60 9.04 -5.76 7.96
N GLU A 61 8.08 -6.21 7.15
CA GLU A 61 6.90 -5.43 6.80
C GLU A 61 6.05 -5.13 8.05
N HIS A 62 5.88 -6.11 8.92
CA HIS A 62 5.16 -5.91 10.18
C HIS A 62 5.84 -4.85 11.06
N ASP A 63 7.15 -4.89 11.19
CA ASP A 63 7.91 -3.87 11.93
C ASP A 63 7.72 -2.48 11.33
N ALA A 64 7.70 -2.38 10.00
CA ALA A 64 7.43 -1.12 9.31
C ALA A 64 6.01 -0.61 9.58
N VAL A 65 5.01 -1.49 9.55
CA VAL A 65 3.61 -1.15 9.88
C VAL A 65 3.49 -0.66 11.32
N LEU A 66 4.10 -1.36 12.27
CA LEU A 66 4.12 -0.94 13.69
C LEU A 66 4.66 0.49 13.82
N HIS A 67 5.78 0.77 13.19
CA HIS A 67 6.40 2.09 13.25
C HIS A 67 5.53 3.16 12.57
N ALA A 68 5.00 2.88 11.40
CA ALA A 68 4.15 3.81 10.66
C ALA A 68 2.87 4.15 11.43
N CYS A 69 2.28 3.18 12.11
CA CYS A 69 1.04 3.34 12.88
C CYS A 69 1.24 3.98 14.27
N ALA A 70 2.48 4.16 14.73
CA ALA A 70 2.78 4.59 16.11
C ALA A 70 2.53 6.08 16.40
N GLY A 71 1.96 6.84 15.48
CA GLY A 71 1.67 8.26 15.69
C GLY A 71 0.45 8.72 14.90
N ALA A 72 0.14 9.99 15.01
CA ALA A 72 -0.98 10.63 14.32
C ALA A 72 -0.50 11.62 13.25
N GLY A 73 -1.41 12.06 12.39
CA GLY A 73 -1.10 13.00 11.31
C GLY A 73 -0.20 12.39 10.24
N ARG A 74 -0.51 11.17 9.82
CA ARG A 74 0.29 10.42 8.85
C ARG A 74 -0.54 9.91 7.70
N VAL A 75 0.05 9.91 6.52
CA VAL A 75 -0.44 9.15 5.37
C VAL A 75 0.50 7.95 5.22
N ILE A 76 -0.07 6.75 5.27
CA ILE A 76 0.67 5.49 5.28
C ILE A 76 0.31 4.71 4.01
N ALA A 77 1.25 4.65 3.06
CA ALA A 77 1.11 3.78 1.89
C ALA A 77 1.63 2.39 2.24
N CYS A 78 0.76 1.40 2.16
CA CYS A 78 1.08 0.02 2.54
C CYS A 78 1.55 -0.80 1.35
N GLY A 79 2.50 -1.69 1.57
CA GLY A 79 2.81 -2.75 0.60
C GLY A 79 1.57 -3.56 0.28
N GLY A 80 1.50 -4.10 -0.95
CA GLY A 80 0.29 -4.74 -1.46
C GLY A 80 -0.24 -5.91 -0.61
N GLY A 81 0.63 -6.61 0.10
CA GLY A 81 0.25 -7.72 0.96
C GLY A 81 0.10 -7.39 2.45
N ALA A 82 0.40 -6.15 2.85
CA ALA A 82 0.45 -5.78 4.27
C ALA A 82 -0.87 -6.02 4.99
N VAL A 83 -1.98 -5.62 4.39
CA VAL A 83 -3.31 -5.72 5.02
C VAL A 83 -3.83 -7.16 5.14
N LEU A 84 -3.25 -8.10 4.39
CA LEU A 84 -3.64 -9.53 4.45
C LEU A 84 -3.05 -10.24 5.68
N GLU A 85 -2.01 -9.70 6.28
CA GLU A 85 -1.44 -10.22 7.51
C GLU A 85 -2.34 -9.85 8.70
N LEU A 86 -2.81 -10.84 9.45
CA LEU A 86 -3.71 -10.59 10.59
C LEU A 86 -3.12 -9.64 11.63
N ARG A 87 -1.83 -9.78 11.92
CA ARG A 87 -1.13 -8.90 12.87
C ARG A 87 -1.04 -7.45 12.40
N ASN A 88 -1.09 -7.19 11.08
CA ASN A 88 -1.12 -5.85 10.52
C ASN A 88 -2.53 -5.29 10.42
N TYR A 89 -3.50 -6.13 10.11
CA TYR A 89 -4.88 -5.72 9.88
C TYR A 89 -5.44 -4.87 11.02
N GLY A 90 -5.32 -5.37 12.25
CA GLY A 90 -5.80 -4.64 13.42
C GLY A 90 -5.08 -3.32 13.65
N LEU A 91 -3.75 -3.28 13.40
CA LEU A 91 -2.95 -2.06 13.52
C LEU A 91 -3.40 -1.01 12.51
N LEU A 92 -3.57 -1.40 11.26
CA LEU A 92 -3.97 -0.50 10.17
C LEU A 92 -5.39 0.03 10.36
N LYS A 93 -6.33 -0.85 10.72
CA LYS A 93 -7.72 -0.43 11.02
C LYS A 93 -7.81 0.48 12.22
N GLY A 94 -6.98 0.24 13.24
CA GLY A 94 -6.94 1.07 14.44
C GLY A 94 -6.20 2.40 14.25
N ALA A 95 -5.34 2.50 13.26
CA ALA A 95 -4.50 3.68 13.04
C ALA A 95 -5.28 4.87 12.44
N GLY A 96 -6.26 4.61 11.58
CA GLY A 96 -7.02 5.67 10.92
C GLY A 96 -7.97 5.17 9.86
N THR A 97 -8.32 6.04 8.92
CA THR A 97 -9.22 5.70 7.81
C THR A 97 -8.47 4.91 6.73
N VAL A 98 -8.97 3.74 6.39
CA VAL A 98 -8.38 2.88 5.36
C VAL A 98 -9.03 3.18 4.01
N VAL A 99 -8.21 3.62 3.07
CA VAL A 99 -8.62 3.98 1.71
C VAL A 99 -8.05 2.96 0.72
N TYR A 100 -8.93 2.27 0.02
CA TYR A 100 -8.54 1.35 -1.04
C TYR A 100 -8.49 2.09 -2.38
N LEU A 101 -7.30 2.18 -2.96
CA LEU A 101 -7.11 2.69 -4.32
C LEU A 101 -7.33 1.54 -5.29
N ARG A 102 -8.50 1.53 -5.93
CA ARG A 102 -8.92 0.49 -6.85
C ARG A 102 -8.69 0.94 -8.29
N ALA A 103 -8.09 0.06 -9.09
CA ALA A 103 -7.86 0.31 -10.51
C ALA A 103 -8.17 -0.93 -11.34
N PRO A 104 -8.59 -0.77 -12.61
CA PRO A 104 -8.74 -1.91 -13.53
C PRO A 104 -7.42 -2.66 -13.71
N ALA A 105 -7.51 -3.97 -13.93
CA ALA A 105 -6.34 -4.84 -14.13
C ALA A 105 -5.39 -4.30 -15.22
N GLY A 106 -5.93 -3.77 -16.31
CA GLY A 106 -5.11 -3.21 -17.39
C GLY A 106 -4.27 -2.00 -16.95
N VAL A 107 -4.83 -1.12 -16.14
CA VAL A 107 -4.11 0.05 -15.56
C VAL A 107 -3.00 -0.43 -14.63
N LEU A 108 -3.32 -1.34 -13.71
CA LEU A 108 -2.34 -1.91 -12.77
C LEU A 108 -1.20 -2.58 -13.53
N ARG A 109 -1.53 -3.38 -14.54
CA ARG A 109 -0.56 -4.10 -15.35
C ARG A 109 0.38 -3.16 -16.11
N SER A 110 -0.15 -2.06 -16.65
CA SER A 110 0.66 -1.06 -17.36
C SER A 110 1.66 -0.36 -16.44
N HIS A 111 1.33 -0.16 -15.17
CA HIS A 111 2.20 0.46 -14.18
C HIS A 111 3.24 -0.50 -13.60
N VAL A 112 2.92 -1.80 -13.52
CA VAL A 112 3.85 -2.82 -13.00
C VAL A 112 4.86 -3.27 -14.06
N GLY A 113 4.50 -3.20 -15.33
CA GLY A 113 5.34 -3.69 -16.42
C GLY A 113 5.45 -5.21 -16.43
N ASP A 114 6.67 -5.74 -16.53
CA ASP A 114 6.96 -7.17 -16.58
C ASP A 114 7.03 -7.85 -15.19
N GLY A 115 6.83 -7.09 -14.11
CA GLY A 115 6.93 -7.59 -12.75
C GLY A 115 8.35 -7.64 -12.21
N GLY A 116 9.32 -7.02 -12.87
CA GLY A 116 10.72 -6.99 -12.41
C GLY A 116 10.85 -6.49 -10.98
N GLY A 117 11.65 -7.18 -10.17
CA GLY A 117 11.85 -6.86 -8.77
C GLY A 117 10.69 -7.25 -7.83
N ARG A 118 9.67 -7.94 -8.33
CA ARG A 118 8.51 -8.39 -7.55
C ARG A 118 8.46 -9.92 -7.52
N PRO A 119 8.94 -10.58 -6.44
CA PRO A 119 9.04 -12.05 -6.39
C PRO A 119 7.74 -12.79 -6.65
N LEU A 120 6.60 -12.24 -6.19
CA LEU A 120 5.29 -12.85 -6.37
C LEU A 120 4.79 -12.83 -7.82
N LEU A 121 5.40 -12.06 -8.70
CA LEU A 121 5.05 -11.96 -10.13
C LEU A 121 6.02 -12.71 -11.04
N ALA A 122 6.90 -13.56 -10.48
CA ALA A 122 7.92 -14.28 -11.25
C ALA A 122 7.33 -15.33 -12.19
N GLU A 123 6.18 -15.91 -11.87
CA GLU A 123 5.52 -16.94 -12.67
C GLU A 123 4.50 -16.35 -13.64
N GLU A 124 4.32 -17.00 -14.79
CA GLU A 124 3.28 -16.64 -15.75
C GLU A 124 1.89 -16.77 -15.14
N GLY A 125 1.04 -15.77 -15.36
CA GLY A 125 -0.31 -15.71 -14.81
C GLY A 125 -0.38 -15.35 -13.33
N ALA A 126 0.76 -15.14 -12.65
CA ALA A 126 0.80 -14.78 -11.25
C ALA A 126 0.11 -13.45 -10.95
N PHE A 127 0.21 -12.48 -11.87
CA PHE A 127 -0.44 -11.17 -11.71
C PHE A 127 -1.95 -11.32 -11.52
N ASP A 128 -2.63 -12.02 -12.42
CA ASP A 128 -4.09 -12.16 -12.35
C ASP A 128 -4.53 -12.98 -11.15
N ARG A 129 -3.81 -14.07 -10.84
CA ARG A 129 -4.10 -14.89 -9.66
C ARG A 129 -3.97 -14.09 -8.37
N LEU A 130 -2.89 -13.32 -8.26
CA LEU A 130 -2.62 -12.52 -7.07
C LEU A 130 -3.63 -11.38 -6.92
N LEU A 131 -3.96 -10.68 -7.99
CA LEU A 131 -4.96 -9.62 -7.99
C LEU A 131 -6.33 -10.17 -7.58
N ASN A 132 -6.77 -11.27 -8.17
CA ASN A 132 -8.05 -11.89 -7.85
C ASN A 132 -8.10 -12.39 -6.41
N ALA A 133 -7.00 -12.94 -5.90
CA ALA A 133 -6.91 -13.42 -4.53
C ALA A 133 -6.96 -12.30 -3.50
N ARG A 134 -6.36 -11.14 -3.82
CA ARG A 134 -6.24 -10.01 -2.88
C ARG A 134 -7.43 -9.05 -2.89
N THR A 135 -8.12 -8.89 -4.01
CA THR A 135 -9.21 -7.92 -4.17
C THR A 135 -10.28 -8.02 -3.07
N PRO A 136 -10.80 -9.21 -2.70
CA PRO A 136 -11.79 -9.29 -1.62
C PRO A 136 -11.27 -8.78 -0.27
N ALA A 137 -9.99 -8.99 0.02
CA ALA A 137 -9.39 -8.51 1.27
C ALA A 137 -9.28 -6.98 1.30
N TYR A 138 -8.92 -6.36 0.17
CA TYR A 138 -8.89 -4.90 0.07
C TYR A 138 -10.27 -4.30 0.26
N GLU A 139 -11.29 -4.87 -0.39
CA GLU A 139 -12.67 -4.41 -0.28
C GLU A 139 -13.18 -4.53 1.15
N ALA A 140 -12.86 -5.64 1.82
CA ALA A 140 -13.28 -5.88 3.20
C ALA A 140 -12.60 -4.94 4.21
N ALA A 141 -11.33 -4.57 3.97
CA ALA A 141 -10.58 -3.69 4.86
C ALA A 141 -10.91 -2.21 4.68
N ALA A 142 -11.39 -1.81 3.52
CA ALA A 142 -11.59 -0.41 3.16
C ALA A 142 -12.73 0.25 3.93
N ASP A 143 -12.47 1.46 4.41
CA ASP A 143 -13.50 2.40 4.88
C ASP A 143 -13.97 3.27 3.71
N LEU A 144 -13.11 3.51 2.75
CA LEU A 144 -13.39 4.28 1.53
C LEU A 144 -12.74 3.58 0.34
N ILE A 145 -13.47 3.46 -0.76
CA ILE A 145 -12.95 2.92 -2.04
C ILE A 145 -12.90 4.06 -3.05
N VAL A 146 -11.73 4.26 -3.65
CA VAL A 146 -11.51 5.30 -4.66
C VAL A 146 -11.02 4.65 -5.95
N ASP A 147 -11.76 4.86 -7.04
CA ASP A 147 -11.36 4.39 -8.37
C ASP A 147 -10.37 5.38 -8.98
N VAL A 148 -9.22 4.88 -9.44
CA VAL A 148 -8.07 5.72 -9.82
C VAL A 148 -7.75 5.70 -11.32
N ASP A 149 -8.60 5.10 -12.14
CA ASP A 149 -8.31 4.81 -13.55
C ASP A 149 -8.26 6.05 -14.48
N ALA A 150 -9.05 7.09 -14.19
CA ALA A 150 -9.18 8.27 -15.05
C ALA A 150 -8.62 9.56 -14.44
N SER A 151 -8.02 9.50 -13.26
CA SER A 151 -7.62 10.70 -12.51
C SER A 151 -6.11 10.76 -12.30
N THR A 152 -5.59 11.98 -12.20
CA THR A 152 -4.19 12.20 -11.81
C THR A 152 -4.01 11.93 -10.31
N PRO A 153 -2.78 11.66 -9.85
CA PRO A 153 -2.51 11.52 -8.42
C PRO A 153 -2.98 12.73 -7.58
N ASP A 154 -2.81 13.94 -8.10
CA ASP A 154 -3.26 15.15 -7.41
C ASP A 154 -4.78 15.24 -7.31
N GLU A 155 -5.50 14.85 -8.36
CA GLU A 155 -6.97 14.80 -8.35
C GLU A 155 -7.48 13.77 -7.36
N ILE A 156 -6.85 12.61 -7.31
CA ILE A 156 -7.18 11.54 -6.36
C ILE A 156 -6.94 12.02 -4.93
N ALA A 157 -5.78 12.60 -4.68
CA ALA A 157 -5.43 13.15 -3.37
C ALA A 157 -6.40 14.24 -2.91
N ALA A 158 -6.80 15.13 -3.83
CA ALA A 158 -7.79 16.18 -3.56
C ALA A 158 -9.14 15.58 -3.18
N ALA A 159 -9.62 14.59 -3.92
CA ALA A 159 -10.90 13.92 -3.65
C ALA A 159 -10.89 13.21 -2.29
N ILE A 160 -9.81 12.54 -1.95
CA ILE A 160 -9.67 11.88 -0.64
C ILE A 160 -9.67 12.94 0.48
N ALA A 161 -8.88 14.00 0.35
CA ALA A 161 -8.80 15.06 1.34
C ALA A 161 -10.18 15.72 1.58
N GLU A 162 -10.92 15.98 0.51
CA GLU A 162 -12.26 16.53 0.59
C GLU A 162 -13.24 15.60 1.32
N THR A 163 -13.18 14.30 1.03
CA THR A 163 -14.04 13.30 1.67
C THR A 163 -13.76 13.16 3.17
N LEU A 164 -12.50 13.36 3.59
CA LEU A 164 -12.07 13.21 4.98
C LEU A 164 -12.22 14.50 5.80
N SER A 165 -12.62 15.59 5.20
CA SER A 165 -12.77 16.91 5.87
C SER A 165 -14.03 16.98 6.72
#